data_a15914246ef9318b451c65fb0b506c42
#
_entry.id   a15914246ef9318b451c65fb0b506c42
#
_cell.length_a   1.000
_cell.length_b   1.000
_cell.length_c   1.000
_cell.angle_alpha   90.00
_cell.angle_beta   90.00
_cell.angle_gamma   90.00
#
_symmetry.space_group_name_H-M   'P 1'
#
loop_
_entity.id
_entity.type
_entity.pdbx_description
1 polymer ?
#
loop_
_entity_poly.entity_id
_entity_poly.type
_entity_poly.pdbx_seq_one_letter_code
_entity_poly.pdbx_strand_id
1 'polypeptide(L)'
;MRGEVHTPGGEIIPLPEFTAWRLIHTDGRSADSFEVRFPTREDLLVRLLRGVNFYAVDGGATVFCGVVDEAEAIWADEYTTTLCGRGLAARLMDNQAGGAQFFNLDMNSVLDRYVRPFGIGQIRVEGGPWRTQMVSVPAGCSCKQVLDGFCRLVGAPQPRFDPDGTLRIARGQGSHILGEEDLLSAKWRLCRYGVITEQQVHDLTTGAVSVVRDPVLESYGIRSRRFATRSGPFTHVNERSARARIAEAARDLNTLELTMPGGYSARCCDTVRLSLPALRAEEDYVITEICRRFDGLSETTRLGLRAKE
;
A
#
# COMPACT_ATOMS: atom_id res chain seq x y z
N MET A 1 -23.01 0.34 5.44
CA MET A 1 -22.09 -0.40 4.53
C MET A 1 -22.64 -1.78 4.26
N ARG A 2 -22.54 -2.31 3.04
CA ARG A 2 -22.93 -3.68 2.65
C ARG A 2 -21.72 -4.40 2.11
N GLY A 3 -21.68 -5.74 2.27
CA GLY A 3 -20.63 -6.57 1.74
C GLY A 3 -21.17 -7.63 0.79
N GLU A 4 -20.37 -8.03 -0.16
CA GLU A 4 -20.64 -9.14 -1.06
C GLU A 4 -19.37 -9.90 -1.40
N VAL A 5 -19.50 -11.18 -1.65
CA VAL A 5 -18.40 -12.05 -2.08
C VAL A 5 -18.72 -12.61 -3.45
N HIS A 6 -17.78 -12.53 -4.37
CA HIS A 6 -17.93 -13.05 -5.72
C HIS A 6 -17.15 -14.35 -5.90
N THR A 7 -17.78 -15.34 -6.53
CA THR A 7 -17.12 -16.61 -6.89
C THR A 7 -16.47 -16.51 -8.26
N PRO A 8 -15.52 -17.43 -8.60
CA PRO A 8 -14.96 -17.51 -9.94
C PRO A 8 -16.00 -17.76 -11.04
N GLY A 9 -17.11 -18.39 -10.71
CA GLY A 9 -18.24 -18.66 -11.62
C GLY A 9 -19.19 -17.49 -11.84
N GLY A 10 -18.92 -16.33 -11.21
CA GLY A 10 -19.76 -15.12 -11.36
C GLY A 10 -20.96 -15.07 -10.42
N GLU A 11 -21.09 -16.02 -9.49
CA GLU A 11 -22.11 -15.92 -8.43
C GLU A 11 -21.76 -14.79 -7.47
N ILE A 12 -22.75 -13.94 -7.15
CA ILE A 12 -22.65 -12.89 -6.14
C ILE A 12 -23.34 -13.37 -4.86
N ILE A 13 -22.60 -13.41 -3.77
CA ILE A 13 -23.05 -13.83 -2.45
C ILE A 13 -23.17 -12.59 -1.57
N PRO A 14 -24.39 -12.06 -1.34
CA PRO A 14 -24.58 -10.96 -0.40
C PRO A 14 -24.31 -11.43 1.02
N LEU A 15 -23.54 -10.63 1.77
CA LEU A 15 -23.26 -10.89 3.17
C LEU A 15 -24.35 -10.27 4.08
N PRO A 16 -24.60 -10.85 5.26
CA PRO A 16 -25.45 -10.25 6.29
C PRO A 16 -24.94 -8.86 6.70
N GLU A 17 -25.74 -8.12 7.44
CA GLU A 17 -25.33 -6.86 8.03
C GLU A 17 -24.14 -7.07 8.97
N PHE A 18 -23.14 -6.21 8.86
CA PHE A 18 -21.91 -6.32 9.65
C PHE A 18 -22.13 -5.85 11.08
N THR A 19 -21.77 -6.68 12.04
CA THR A 19 -21.71 -6.32 13.46
C THR A 19 -20.43 -5.57 13.82
N ALA A 20 -19.37 -5.80 13.06
CA ALA A 20 -18.13 -5.02 13.14
C ALA A 20 -17.38 -5.11 11.80
N TRP A 21 -16.56 -4.12 11.50
CA TRP A 21 -15.70 -4.15 10.32
C TRP A 21 -14.49 -3.23 10.44
N ARG A 22 -13.45 -3.55 9.70
CA ARG A 22 -12.24 -2.75 9.55
C ARG A 22 -11.76 -2.82 8.11
N LEU A 23 -11.56 -1.67 7.48
CA LEU A 23 -10.99 -1.52 6.14
C LEU A 23 -9.72 -0.69 6.25
N ILE A 24 -8.61 -1.19 5.69
CA ILE A 24 -7.32 -0.51 5.69
C ILE A 24 -6.89 -0.31 4.24
N HIS A 25 -6.68 0.94 3.85
CA HIS A 25 -6.05 1.33 2.60
C HIS A 25 -4.65 1.84 2.89
N THR A 26 -3.71 1.55 1.99
CA THR A 26 -2.30 1.91 2.10
C THR A 26 -1.81 2.68 0.89
N ASP A 27 -0.66 3.31 1.02
CA ASP A 27 0.00 4.01 -0.09
C ASP A 27 0.66 3.07 -1.11
N GLY A 28 0.36 1.77 -1.05
CA GLY A 28 0.81 0.74 -1.99
C GLY A 28 2.09 0.00 -1.56
N ARG A 29 2.66 0.27 -0.39
CA ARG A 29 3.82 -0.47 0.14
C ARG A 29 3.43 -1.84 0.66
N SER A 30 2.36 -1.94 1.39
CA SER A 30 1.71 -3.17 1.79
C SER A 30 0.42 -3.38 1.00
N ALA A 31 -0.18 -4.55 1.09
CA ALA A 31 -1.54 -4.74 0.60
C ALA A 31 -2.51 -4.02 1.54
N ASP A 32 -3.58 -3.47 0.96
CA ASP A 32 -4.77 -3.11 1.71
C ASP A 32 -5.32 -4.36 2.40
N SER A 33 -6.12 -4.19 3.44
CA SER A 33 -6.73 -5.33 4.13
C SER A 33 -8.12 -5.01 4.63
N PHE A 34 -8.91 -6.06 4.81
CA PHE A 34 -10.23 -5.97 5.38
C PHE A 34 -10.46 -7.07 6.42
N GLU A 35 -11.35 -6.78 7.34
CA GLU A 35 -11.94 -7.73 8.28
C GLU A 35 -13.39 -7.31 8.49
N VAL A 36 -14.33 -8.25 8.32
CA VAL A 36 -15.76 -8.02 8.55
C VAL A 36 -16.32 -9.15 9.38
N ARG A 37 -17.21 -8.81 10.33
CA ARG A 37 -17.89 -9.76 11.20
C ARG A 37 -19.39 -9.63 11.02
N PHE A 38 -20.09 -10.77 10.95
CA PHE A 38 -21.53 -10.83 10.75
C PHE A 38 -22.14 -12.09 11.38
N PRO A 39 -23.45 -12.13 11.64
CA PRO A 39 -24.13 -13.32 12.11
C PRO A 39 -24.01 -14.47 11.10
N THR A 40 -23.69 -15.65 11.58
CA THR A 40 -23.52 -16.84 10.73
C THR A 40 -24.89 -17.42 10.28
N ARG A 41 -24.90 -17.90 9.03
CA ARG A 41 -25.98 -18.70 8.46
C ARG A 41 -25.36 -19.93 7.81
N GLU A 42 -25.93 -21.11 8.07
CA GLU A 42 -25.39 -22.39 7.57
C GLU A 42 -25.28 -22.43 6.04
N ASP A 43 -26.31 -21.95 5.33
CA ASP A 43 -26.34 -21.88 3.87
C ASP A 43 -25.23 -21.00 3.31
N LEU A 44 -24.85 -19.95 4.05
CA LEU A 44 -23.81 -19.02 3.66
C LEU A 44 -22.42 -19.63 3.76
N LEU A 45 -22.11 -20.41 4.79
CA LEU A 45 -20.79 -21.01 4.98
C LEU A 45 -20.40 -21.90 3.79
N VAL A 46 -21.34 -22.74 3.30
CA VAL A 46 -21.08 -23.60 2.14
C VAL A 46 -20.80 -22.78 0.88
N ARG A 47 -21.45 -21.66 0.71
CA ARG A 47 -21.24 -20.77 -0.43
C ARG A 47 -19.92 -20.00 -0.33
N LEU A 48 -19.53 -19.56 0.88
CA LEU A 48 -18.27 -18.85 1.13
C LEU A 48 -17.03 -19.69 0.79
N LEU A 49 -17.12 -21.04 0.86
CA LEU A 49 -16.03 -21.92 0.40
C LEU A 49 -15.63 -21.68 -1.06
N ARG A 50 -16.50 -21.09 -1.88
CA ARG A 50 -16.26 -20.76 -3.29
C ARG A 50 -15.98 -19.28 -3.51
N GLY A 51 -16.10 -18.46 -2.47
CA GLY A 51 -15.90 -17.02 -2.54
C GLY A 51 -14.41 -16.68 -2.67
N VAL A 52 -14.09 -15.81 -3.63
CA VAL A 52 -12.70 -15.40 -3.89
C VAL A 52 -12.50 -13.92 -3.71
N ASN A 53 -13.44 -13.11 -4.16
CA ASN A 53 -13.33 -11.66 -4.12
C ASN A 53 -14.35 -11.06 -3.19
N PHE A 54 -13.91 -10.15 -2.34
CA PHE A 54 -14.74 -9.37 -1.44
C PHE A 54 -14.90 -7.94 -1.95
N TYR A 55 -16.12 -7.43 -1.84
CA TYR A 55 -16.45 -6.03 -2.12
C TYR A 55 -17.24 -5.44 -0.96
N ALA A 56 -16.81 -4.26 -0.50
CA ALA A 56 -17.59 -3.44 0.42
C ALA A 56 -18.17 -2.25 -0.33
N VAL A 57 -19.47 -2.00 -0.17
CA VAL A 57 -20.20 -0.94 -0.83
C VAL A 57 -20.86 -0.04 0.22
N ASP A 58 -20.63 1.26 0.11
CA ASP A 58 -21.19 2.26 1.00
C ASP A 58 -21.76 3.43 0.19
N GLY A 59 -23.01 3.84 0.46
CA GLY A 59 -23.67 4.89 -0.33
C GLY A 59 -23.75 4.61 -1.84
N GLY A 60 -23.67 3.34 -2.27
CA GLY A 60 -23.66 2.96 -3.68
C GLY A 60 -22.30 2.98 -4.36
N ALA A 61 -21.24 3.38 -3.67
CA ALA A 61 -19.87 3.34 -4.16
C ALA A 61 -19.10 2.17 -3.55
N THR A 62 -18.21 1.54 -4.33
CA THR A 62 -17.27 0.54 -3.80
C THR A 62 -16.22 1.25 -2.96
N VAL A 63 -16.16 0.88 -1.68
CA VAL A 63 -15.22 1.45 -0.70
C VAL A 63 -14.08 0.50 -0.36
N PHE A 64 -14.17 -0.75 -0.80
CA PHE A 64 -13.08 -1.73 -0.73
C PHE A 64 -13.28 -2.84 -1.76
N CYS A 65 -12.19 -3.29 -2.35
CA CYS A 65 -12.14 -4.45 -3.25
C CYS A 65 -10.90 -5.29 -2.93
N GLY A 66 -11.08 -6.60 -2.72
CA GLY A 66 -9.97 -7.46 -2.33
C GLY A 66 -10.20 -8.94 -2.56
N VAL A 67 -9.26 -9.74 -2.05
CA VAL A 67 -9.26 -11.20 -2.09
C VAL A 67 -9.57 -11.72 -0.68
N VAL A 68 -10.44 -12.71 -0.60
CA VAL A 68 -10.73 -13.43 0.66
C VAL A 68 -9.57 -14.37 0.94
N ASP A 69 -8.88 -14.16 2.06
CA ASP A 69 -7.81 -15.04 2.52
C ASP A 69 -8.32 -16.07 3.52
N GLU A 70 -9.28 -15.68 4.39
CA GLU A 70 -9.75 -16.54 5.48
C GLU A 70 -11.24 -16.25 5.80
N ALA A 71 -11.95 -17.31 6.12
CA ALA A 71 -13.29 -17.26 6.68
C ALA A 71 -13.35 -18.17 7.91
N GLU A 72 -13.64 -17.59 9.07
CA GLU A 72 -13.75 -18.30 10.34
C GLU A 72 -15.18 -18.18 10.87
N ALA A 73 -15.79 -19.31 11.23
CA ALA A 73 -17.09 -19.31 11.90
C ALA A 73 -16.95 -19.86 13.31
N ILE A 74 -17.41 -19.10 14.29
CA ILE A 74 -17.35 -19.46 15.71
C ILE A 74 -18.76 -19.68 16.19
N TRP A 75 -18.99 -20.86 16.78
CA TRP A 75 -20.19 -21.19 17.50
C TRP A 75 -19.93 -21.06 19.00
N ALA A 76 -20.53 -20.05 19.63
CA ALA A 76 -20.49 -19.81 21.06
C ALA A 76 -21.90 -19.36 21.51
N ASP A 77 -22.00 -18.39 22.39
CA ASP A 77 -23.30 -17.78 22.78
C ASP A 77 -24.02 -17.16 21.57
N GLU A 78 -23.23 -16.59 20.65
CA GLU A 78 -23.68 -16.14 19.34
C GLU A 78 -22.89 -16.84 18.23
N TYR A 79 -23.61 -17.22 17.14
CA TYR A 79 -22.96 -17.84 15.98
C TYR A 79 -22.54 -16.76 14.99
N THR A 80 -21.21 -16.47 14.96
CA THR A 80 -20.63 -15.39 14.16
C THR A 80 -19.62 -15.89 13.15
N THR A 81 -19.56 -15.22 12.00
CA THR A 81 -18.52 -15.42 10.98
C THR A 81 -17.66 -14.17 10.89
N THR A 82 -16.34 -14.36 10.87
CA THR A 82 -15.35 -13.38 10.52
C THR A 82 -14.79 -13.72 9.15
N LEU A 83 -14.80 -12.75 8.23
CA LEU A 83 -14.18 -12.85 6.92
C LEU A 83 -13.07 -11.82 6.85
N CYS A 84 -11.87 -12.24 6.47
CA CYS A 84 -10.74 -11.34 6.32
C CYS A 84 -9.94 -11.62 5.05
N GLY A 85 -9.15 -10.63 4.64
CA GLY A 85 -8.30 -10.75 3.47
C GLY A 85 -7.59 -9.47 3.11
N ARG A 86 -6.98 -9.51 1.94
CA ARG A 86 -6.12 -8.44 1.42
C ARG A 86 -6.74 -7.79 0.18
N GLY A 87 -6.34 -6.54 -0.10
CA GLY A 87 -6.65 -5.86 -1.35
C GLY A 87 -6.03 -6.54 -2.56
N LEU A 88 -6.37 -6.08 -3.77
CA LEU A 88 -5.96 -6.72 -5.03
C LEU A 88 -4.45 -6.82 -5.24
N ALA A 89 -3.64 -6.05 -4.51
CA ALA A 89 -2.19 -6.20 -4.49
C ALA A 89 -1.74 -7.62 -4.09
N ALA A 90 -2.54 -8.36 -3.31
CA ALA A 90 -2.29 -9.76 -2.96
C ALA A 90 -2.05 -10.64 -4.19
N ARG A 91 -2.81 -10.43 -5.27
CA ARG A 91 -2.64 -11.18 -6.51
C ARG A 91 -1.26 -11.02 -7.14
N LEU A 92 -0.63 -9.85 -6.96
CA LEU A 92 0.72 -9.59 -7.43
C LEU A 92 1.79 -10.04 -6.43
N MET A 93 1.45 -10.09 -5.14
CA MET A 93 2.36 -10.53 -4.09
C MET A 93 2.53 -12.05 -4.06
N ASP A 94 1.43 -12.78 -4.30
CA ASP A 94 1.39 -14.23 -4.22
C ASP A 94 1.88 -14.91 -5.52
N ASN A 95 2.05 -14.13 -6.61
CA ASN A 95 2.51 -14.63 -7.90
C ASN A 95 3.96 -14.21 -8.17
N GLN A 96 4.78 -15.19 -8.53
CA GLN A 96 6.20 -14.99 -8.79
C GLN A 96 6.47 -14.70 -10.26
N ALA A 97 7.46 -13.85 -10.51
CA ALA A 97 7.99 -13.56 -11.83
C ALA A 97 9.06 -14.58 -12.22
N GLY A 98 9.03 -15.03 -13.46
CA GLY A 98 10.15 -15.73 -14.06
C GLY A 98 11.33 -14.79 -14.28
N GLY A 99 12.57 -15.29 -14.13
CA GLY A 99 13.77 -14.51 -14.40
C GLY A 99 13.81 -14.07 -15.87
N ALA A 100 14.16 -12.80 -16.10
CA ALA A 100 14.26 -12.24 -17.43
C ALA A 100 15.20 -11.03 -17.49
N GLN A 101 15.79 -10.79 -18.66
CA GLN A 101 16.53 -9.59 -18.98
C GLN A 101 15.77 -8.82 -20.05
N PHE A 102 15.59 -7.52 -19.83
CA PHE A 102 14.86 -6.67 -20.74
C PHE A 102 15.73 -5.53 -21.26
N PHE A 103 15.54 -5.24 -22.55
CA PHE A 103 16.06 -4.06 -23.20
C PHE A 103 14.89 -3.14 -23.55
N ASN A 104 15.03 -1.84 -23.30
CA ASN A 104 14.01 -0.83 -23.57
C ASN A 104 12.63 -1.18 -22.97
N LEU A 105 12.62 -1.63 -21.71
CA LEU A 105 11.40 -1.96 -20.99
C LEU A 105 10.62 -0.68 -20.66
N ASP A 106 9.35 -0.66 -21.01
CA ASP A 106 8.40 0.40 -20.67
C ASP A 106 7.31 -0.05 -19.69
N MET A 107 6.54 0.91 -19.16
CA MET A 107 5.47 0.63 -18.20
C MET A 107 4.42 -0.31 -18.76
N ASN A 108 4.00 -0.16 -20.02
CA ASN A 108 2.98 -1.02 -20.60
C ASN A 108 3.44 -2.47 -20.67
N SER A 109 4.67 -2.71 -21.08
CA SER A 109 5.28 -4.04 -21.10
C SER A 109 5.34 -4.67 -19.70
N VAL A 110 5.62 -3.89 -18.65
CA VAL A 110 5.58 -4.36 -17.26
C VAL A 110 4.15 -4.73 -16.87
N LEU A 111 3.17 -3.88 -17.18
CA LEU A 111 1.78 -4.10 -16.83
C LEU A 111 1.21 -5.33 -17.59
N ASP A 112 1.52 -5.48 -18.87
CA ASP A 112 1.04 -6.61 -19.69
C ASP A 112 1.60 -7.95 -19.21
N ARG A 113 2.83 -7.96 -18.72
CA ARG A 113 3.50 -9.19 -18.32
C ARG A 113 3.29 -9.57 -16.86
N TYR A 114 3.21 -8.60 -15.95
CA TYR A 114 3.25 -8.85 -14.52
C TYR A 114 2.01 -8.38 -13.74
N VAL A 115 1.03 -7.76 -14.43
CA VAL A 115 -0.17 -7.23 -13.75
C VAL A 115 -1.46 -7.77 -14.37
N ARG A 116 -1.67 -7.55 -15.68
CA ARG A 116 -2.91 -7.96 -16.38
C ARG A 116 -3.21 -9.46 -16.32
N PRO A 117 -2.21 -10.37 -16.41
CA PRO A 117 -2.47 -11.81 -16.33
C PRO A 117 -3.13 -12.26 -15.01
N PHE A 118 -3.01 -11.45 -13.96
CA PHE A 118 -3.60 -11.74 -12.65
C PHE A 118 -4.97 -11.09 -12.43
N GLY A 119 -5.66 -10.71 -13.51
CA GLY A 119 -7.02 -10.19 -13.46
C GLY A 119 -7.14 -8.74 -13.01
N ILE A 120 -6.05 -7.96 -13.11
CA ILE A 120 -6.05 -6.53 -12.81
C ILE A 120 -6.16 -5.78 -14.15
N GLY A 121 -7.40 -5.43 -14.53
CA GLY A 121 -7.71 -4.80 -15.82
C GLY A 121 -7.85 -3.28 -15.74
N GLN A 122 -8.34 -2.76 -14.60
CA GLN A 122 -8.50 -1.32 -14.41
C GLN A 122 -7.18 -0.70 -13.94
N ILE A 123 -6.52 0.04 -14.84
CA ILE A 123 -5.18 0.59 -14.59
C ILE A 123 -5.15 2.05 -15.04
N ARG A 124 -4.66 2.93 -14.18
CA ARG A 124 -4.40 4.35 -14.48
C ARG A 124 -2.94 4.68 -14.23
N VAL A 125 -2.25 5.13 -15.27
CA VAL A 125 -0.86 5.60 -15.21
C VAL A 125 -0.83 7.06 -15.63
N GLU A 126 -0.26 7.90 -14.79
CA GLU A 126 -0.12 9.35 -15.05
C GLU A 126 1.35 9.73 -15.15
N GLY A 127 1.66 10.67 -16.03
CA GLY A 127 3.03 11.11 -16.31
C GLY A 127 3.77 10.17 -17.27
N GLY A 128 5.07 10.29 -17.33
CA GLY A 128 5.93 9.51 -18.22
C GLY A 128 6.57 10.34 -19.33
N PRO A 129 7.19 9.68 -20.30
CA PRO A 129 7.22 8.23 -20.53
C PRO A 129 8.09 7.49 -19.51
N TRP A 130 7.53 6.43 -18.90
CA TRP A 130 8.24 5.58 -17.93
C TRP A 130 8.91 4.42 -18.67
N ARG A 131 10.24 4.49 -18.85
CA ARG A 131 11.03 3.48 -19.55
C ARG A 131 12.46 3.38 -19.00
N THR A 132 13.08 2.22 -19.18
CA THR A 132 14.50 2.00 -18.89
C THR A 132 15.17 1.23 -20.02
N GLN A 133 16.45 1.51 -20.26
CA GLN A 133 17.19 0.85 -21.33
C GLN A 133 17.46 -0.62 -21.02
N MET A 134 17.85 -0.94 -19.81
CA MET A 134 18.15 -2.31 -19.39
C MET A 134 17.72 -2.56 -17.95
N VAL A 135 17.12 -3.73 -17.71
CA VAL A 135 16.78 -4.21 -16.37
C VAL A 135 16.77 -5.74 -16.34
N SER A 136 17.28 -6.30 -15.25
CA SER A 136 17.18 -7.72 -14.92
C SER A 136 16.11 -7.93 -13.86
N VAL A 137 15.18 -8.82 -14.13
CA VAL A 137 14.18 -9.30 -13.16
C VAL A 137 14.68 -10.63 -12.60
N PRO A 138 14.96 -10.73 -11.31
CA PRO A 138 15.36 -12.00 -10.69
C PRO A 138 14.21 -13.01 -10.73
N ALA A 139 14.55 -14.29 -10.93
CA ALA A 139 13.56 -15.35 -10.77
C ALA A 139 13.10 -15.45 -9.30
N GLY A 140 11.80 -15.70 -9.09
CA GLY A 140 11.23 -15.92 -7.76
C GLY A 140 10.85 -14.66 -6.99
N CYS A 141 11.15 -13.45 -7.50
CA CYS A 141 10.56 -12.24 -6.91
C CYS A 141 9.06 -12.16 -7.25
N SER A 142 8.27 -11.53 -6.38
CA SER A 142 6.84 -11.35 -6.66
C SER A 142 6.61 -10.35 -7.81
N CYS A 143 5.50 -10.50 -8.52
CA CYS A 143 5.09 -9.54 -9.57
C CYS A 143 4.94 -8.12 -9.00
N LYS A 144 4.50 -8.00 -7.73
CA LYS A 144 4.48 -6.71 -7.00
C LYS A 144 5.88 -6.11 -6.88
N GLN A 145 6.89 -6.92 -6.50
CA GLN A 145 8.28 -6.46 -6.39
C GLN A 145 8.84 -6.01 -7.75
N VAL A 146 8.46 -6.67 -8.86
CA VAL A 146 8.84 -6.23 -10.20
C VAL A 146 8.26 -4.86 -10.51
N LEU A 147 6.96 -4.68 -10.30
CA LEU A 147 6.27 -3.41 -10.57
C LEU A 147 6.84 -2.27 -9.71
N ASP A 148 7.00 -2.49 -8.40
CA ASP A 148 7.58 -1.51 -7.47
C ASP A 148 9.02 -1.17 -7.82
N GLY A 149 9.82 -2.19 -8.15
CA GLY A 149 11.21 -2.03 -8.56
C GLY A 149 11.34 -1.24 -9.85
N PHE A 150 10.49 -1.50 -10.84
CA PHE A 150 10.45 -0.74 -12.07
C PHE A 150 10.06 0.72 -11.81
N CYS A 151 8.97 0.98 -11.08
CA CYS A 151 8.54 2.35 -10.74
C CYS A 151 9.66 3.12 -10.04
N ARG A 152 10.32 2.51 -9.05
CA ARG A 152 11.45 3.10 -8.34
C ARG A 152 12.63 3.40 -9.26
N LEU A 153 12.93 2.49 -10.20
CA LEU A 153 14.03 2.64 -11.15
C LEU A 153 13.84 3.83 -12.10
N VAL A 154 12.61 3.99 -12.62
CA VAL A 154 12.28 5.06 -13.57
C VAL A 154 11.84 6.37 -12.88
N GLY A 155 11.62 6.35 -11.55
CA GLY A 155 11.13 7.48 -10.76
C GLY A 155 9.64 7.75 -10.95
N ALA A 156 8.89 6.72 -11.32
CA ALA A 156 7.43 6.76 -11.34
C ALA A 156 6.86 6.74 -9.90
N PRO A 157 5.64 7.27 -9.70
CA PRO A 157 4.95 7.15 -8.43
C PRO A 157 4.77 5.70 -7.97
N GLN A 158 4.67 5.49 -6.65
CA GLN A 158 4.42 4.18 -6.06
C GLN A 158 3.07 3.62 -6.54
N PRO A 159 3.02 2.37 -7.04
CA PRO A 159 1.77 1.72 -7.42
C PRO A 159 0.90 1.44 -6.19
N ARG A 160 -0.37 1.81 -6.26
CA ARG A 160 -1.38 1.55 -5.21
C ARG A 160 -2.72 1.21 -5.84
N PHE A 161 -3.63 0.67 -5.03
CA PHE A 161 -5.00 0.41 -5.47
C PHE A 161 -5.94 1.45 -4.89
N ASP A 162 -6.84 1.94 -5.72
CA ASP A 162 -7.99 2.74 -5.27
C ASP A 162 -9.06 1.79 -4.66
N PRO A 163 -10.01 2.30 -3.85
CA PRO A 163 -11.06 1.47 -3.23
C PRO A 163 -11.89 0.65 -4.21
N ASP A 164 -12.03 1.10 -5.45
CA ASP A 164 -12.76 0.41 -6.52
C ASP A 164 -11.96 -0.69 -7.22
N GLY A 165 -10.72 -0.95 -6.78
CA GLY A 165 -9.82 -1.93 -7.35
C GLY A 165 -8.99 -1.43 -8.54
N THR A 166 -9.04 -0.15 -8.89
CA THR A 166 -8.20 0.44 -9.94
C THR A 166 -6.74 0.52 -9.47
N LEU A 167 -5.83 -0.12 -10.19
CA LEU A 167 -4.39 0.10 -9.98
C LEU A 167 -4.00 1.50 -10.47
N ARG A 168 -3.48 2.32 -9.57
CA ARG A 168 -3.07 3.70 -9.85
C ARG A 168 -1.56 3.87 -9.70
N ILE A 169 -0.93 4.42 -10.72
CA ILE A 169 0.48 4.86 -10.73
C ILE A 169 0.46 6.37 -10.99
N ALA A 170 0.18 7.14 -9.95
CA ALA A 170 0.00 8.59 -10.01
C ALA A 170 0.30 9.22 -8.66
N ARG A 171 0.63 10.52 -8.66
CA ARG A 171 0.72 11.30 -7.42
C ARG A 171 -0.67 11.50 -6.81
N GLY A 172 -0.73 11.76 -5.50
CA GLY A 172 -1.95 12.19 -4.84
C GLY A 172 -2.41 13.55 -5.39
N GLN A 173 -3.71 13.74 -5.50
CA GLN A 173 -4.31 14.96 -6.07
C GLN A 173 -5.22 15.68 -5.07
N GLY A 174 -5.69 14.96 -4.02
CA GLY A 174 -6.52 15.55 -2.96
C GLY A 174 -5.72 16.43 -2.01
N SER A 175 -6.40 17.44 -1.48
CA SER A 175 -5.88 18.31 -0.43
C SER A 175 -6.94 18.49 0.63
N HIS A 176 -6.57 18.28 1.89
CA HIS A 176 -7.45 18.37 3.05
C HIS A 176 -6.86 19.35 4.05
N ILE A 177 -7.71 19.97 4.86
CA ILE A 177 -7.32 20.83 5.97
C ILE A 177 -7.97 20.25 7.21
N LEU A 178 -7.19 19.98 8.25
CA LEU A 178 -7.66 19.43 9.52
C LEU A 178 -7.14 20.27 10.70
N GLY A 179 -8.03 20.54 11.64
CA GLY A 179 -7.76 21.20 12.90
C GLY A 179 -8.00 20.28 14.11
N GLU A 180 -7.77 20.78 15.33
CA GLU A 180 -8.01 20.04 16.56
C GLU A 180 -9.49 19.63 16.72
N GLU A 181 -10.41 20.43 16.22
CA GLU A 181 -11.87 20.23 16.26
C GLU A 181 -12.35 19.03 15.49
N ASP A 182 -11.58 18.58 14.47
CA ASP A 182 -11.91 17.43 13.64
C ASP A 182 -11.50 16.09 14.26
N LEU A 183 -10.72 16.14 15.37
CA LEU A 183 -9.99 15.00 15.89
C LEU A 183 -10.55 14.49 17.21
N LEU A 184 -10.62 13.17 17.36
CA LEU A 184 -10.75 12.48 18.64
C LEU A 184 -9.40 12.34 19.34
N SER A 185 -8.34 12.11 18.57
CA SER A 185 -6.98 12.02 19.09
C SER A 185 -5.94 12.22 18.00
N ALA A 186 -4.75 12.66 18.40
CA ALA A 186 -3.57 12.74 17.58
C ALA A 186 -2.37 12.12 18.30
N LYS A 187 -1.56 11.34 17.60
CA LYS A 187 -0.37 10.68 18.14
C LYS A 187 0.81 10.94 17.22
N TRP A 188 1.84 11.56 17.76
CA TRP A 188 3.12 11.71 17.10
C TRP A 188 4.08 10.58 17.48
N ARG A 189 4.86 10.09 16.51
CA ARG A 189 5.85 9.04 16.71
C ARG A 189 7.14 9.36 15.99
N LEU A 190 8.27 9.29 16.70
CA LEU A 190 9.62 9.32 16.14
C LEU A 190 10.24 7.92 16.27
N CYS A 191 10.57 7.28 15.13
CA CYS A 191 11.15 5.94 15.09
C CYS A 191 12.46 5.95 14.31
N ARG A 192 13.60 5.86 15.01
CA ARG A 192 14.94 5.82 14.39
C ARG A 192 15.36 4.42 13.93
N TYR A 193 14.63 3.39 14.33
CA TYR A 193 14.94 2.01 13.96
C TYR A 193 14.75 1.78 12.46
N GLY A 194 15.73 1.14 11.83
CA GLY A 194 15.66 0.81 10.41
C GLY A 194 16.05 1.92 9.44
N VAL A 195 16.23 3.17 9.93
CA VAL A 195 16.64 4.30 9.08
C VAL A 195 18.07 4.07 8.56
N ILE A 196 18.27 4.35 7.26
CA ILE A 196 19.57 4.25 6.57
C ILE A 196 20.02 5.67 6.24
N THR A 197 21.22 6.05 6.65
CA THR A 197 21.81 7.37 6.37
C THR A 197 22.85 7.34 5.27
N GLU A 198 23.46 6.17 5.01
CA GLU A 198 24.47 5.98 3.98
C GLU A 198 24.23 4.67 3.22
N GLN A 199 24.22 4.74 1.89
CA GLN A 199 24.22 3.58 0.99
C GLN A 199 25.49 3.60 0.15
N GLN A 200 26.34 2.57 0.28
CA GLN A 200 27.48 2.38 -0.60
C GLN A 200 27.13 1.39 -1.72
N VAL A 201 27.39 1.77 -2.94
CA VAL A 201 27.21 0.94 -4.14
C VAL A 201 28.56 0.54 -4.67
N HIS A 202 28.89 -0.74 -4.59
CA HIS A 202 30.14 -1.31 -5.06
C HIS A 202 29.93 -1.91 -6.46
N ASP A 203 30.62 -1.39 -7.45
CA ASP A 203 30.66 -1.95 -8.80
C ASP A 203 31.74 -3.05 -8.86
N LEU A 204 31.30 -4.30 -8.91
CA LEU A 204 32.22 -5.46 -8.93
C LEU A 204 32.97 -5.60 -10.25
N THR A 205 32.54 -4.92 -11.31
CA THR A 205 33.18 -4.96 -12.64
C THR A 205 34.34 -3.98 -12.71
N THR A 206 34.15 -2.78 -12.15
CA THR A 206 35.16 -1.71 -12.24
C THR A 206 35.92 -1.51 -10.94
N GLY A 207 35.46 -2.09 -9.84
CA GLY A 207 35.98 -1.84 -8.49
C GLY A 207 35.58 -0.46 -7.91
N ALA A 208 34.82 0.33 -8.64
CA ALA A 208 34.41 1.65 -8.18
C ALA A 208 33.39 1.58 -7.05
N VAL A 209 33.47 2.53 -6.12
CA VAL A 209 32.53 2.68 -5.00
C VAL A 209 31.86 4.04 -5.08
N SER A 210 30.54 4.05 -5.22
CA SER A 210 29.72 5.25 -5.12
C SER A 210 29.08 5.31 -3.72
N VAL A 211 29.14 6.48 -3.08
CA VAL A 211 28.57 6.69 -1.73
C VAL A 211 27.46 7.71 -1.82
N VAL A 212 26.27 7.30 -1.41
CA VAL A 212 25.09 8.18 -1.29
C VAL A 212 24.80 8.38 0.19
N ARG A 213 24.68 9.63 0.61
CA ARG A 213 24.39 10.04 2.00
C ARG A 213 23.20 10.97 2.05
N ASP A 214 22.55 10.97 3.22
CA ASP A 214 21.53 11.95 3.55
C ASP A 214 21.95 12.72 4.82
N PRO A 215 22.45 13.94 4.68
CA PRO A 215 22.93 14.74 5.80
C PRO A 215 21.82 15.19 6.75
N VAL A 216 20.56 15.26 6.27
CA VAL A 216 19.40 15.59 7.12
C VAL A 216 19.16 14.46 8.11
N LEU A 217 19.18 13.22 7.64
CA LEU A 217 19.03 12.05 8.53
C LEU A 217 20.18 11.91 9.53
N GLU A 218 21.39 12.27 9.12
CA GLU A 218 22.56 12.30 10.03
C GLU A 218 22.36 13.32 11.15
N SER A 219 21.70 14.45 10.89
CA SER A 219 21.41 15.48 11.89
C SER A 219 20.48 15.02 13.02
N TYR A 220 19.68 13.95 12.79
CA TYR A 220 18.90 13.28 13.85
C TYR A 220 19.75 12.36 14.75
N GLY A 221 21.09 12.36 14.58
CA GLY A 221 22.01 11.50 15.32
C GLY A 221 22.02 10.05 14.87
N ILE A 222 21.45 9.76 13.69
CA ILE A 222 21.41 8.42 13.13
C ILE A 222 22.67 8.17 12.30
N ARG A 223 23.32 7.02 12.51
CA ARG A 223 24.45 6.58 11.70
C ARG A 223 24.23 5.13 11.31
N SER A 224 23.75 4.90 10.11
CA SER A 224 23.48 3.56 9.58
C SER A 224 23.96 3.46 8.13
N ARG A 225 24.82 2.49 7.86
CA ARG A 225 25.38 2.22 6.55
C ARG A 225 24.85 0.91 6.01
N ARG A 226 24.53 0.90 4.70
CA ARG A 226 24.19 -0.32 3.95
C ARG A 226 25.07 -0.42 2.71
N PHE A 227 25.31 -1.66 2.30
CA PHE A 227 26.06 -1.98 1.10
C PHE A 227 25.13 -2.57 0.05
N ALA A 228 25.37 -2.23 -1.21
CA ALA A 228 24.78 -2.89 -2.35
C ALA A 228 25.85 -3.15 -3.39
N THR A 229 25.79 -4.29 -4.05
CA THR A 229 26.72 -4.65 -5.10
C THR A 229 26.08 -4.49 -6.46
N ARG A 230 26.85 -4.01 -7.41
CA ARG A 230 26.52 -3.95 -8.81
C ARG A 230 27.47 -4.86 -9.58
N SER A 231 26.92 -5.84 -10.32
CA SER A 231 27.71 -6.72 -11.19
C SER A 231 27.22 -6.58 -12.62
N GLY A 232 27.99 -5.85 -13.43
CA GLY A 232 27.71 -5.63 -14.84
C GLY A 232 26.58 -4.59 -15.12
N PRO A 233 26.34 -4.30 -16.41
CA PRO A 233 25.42 -3.23 -16.84
C PRO A 233 23.93 -3.55 -16.61
N PHE A 234 23.58 -4.79 -16.31
CA PHE A 234 22.20 -5.25 -16.19
C PHE A 234 21.60 -5.12 -14.78
N THR A 235 22.34 -4.52 -13.86
CA THR A 235 21.83 -4.35 -12.48
C THR A 235 21.09 -3.03 -12.33
N HIS A 236 19.95 -3.07 -11.62
CA HIS A 236 19.16 -1.90 -11.25
C HIS A 236 19.75 -1.10 -10.08
N VAL A 237 20.92 -1.50 -9.57
CA VAL A 237 21.60 -0.82 -8.44
C VAL A 237 22.40 0.35 -8.99
N ASN A 238 21.93 1.56 -8.72
CA ASN A 238 22.56 2.84 -9.08
C ASN A 238 22.35 3.88 -7.98
N GLU A 239 22.90 5.08 -8.14
CA GLU A 239 22.75 6.15 -7.16
C GLU A 239 21.27 6.55 -6.93
N ARG A 240 20.44 6.53 -7.99
CA ARG A 240 19.01 6.83 -7.88
C ARG A 240 18.30 5.79 -7.01
N SER A 241 18.57 4.51 -7.23
CA SER A 241 17.99 3.44 -6.42
C SER A 241 18.51 3.47 -4.98
N ALA A 242 19.77 3.90 -4.77
CA ALA A 242 20.34 4.10 -3.45
C ALA A 242 19.64 5.25 -2.70
N ARG A 243 19.42 6.41 -3.36
CA ARG A 243 18.64 7.51 -2.78
C ARG A 243 17.21 7.09 -2.45
N ALA A 244 16.54 6.37 -3.37
CA ALA A 244 15.21 5.86 -3.13
C ALA A 244 15.14 4.90 -1.93
N ARG A 245 16.16 4.09 -1.69
CA ARG A 245 16.24 3.21 -0.52
C ARG A 245 16.46 3.97 0.78
N ILE A 246 17.28 5.00 0.78
CA ILE A 246 17.48 5.88 1.95
C ILE A 246 16.16 6.56 2.28
N ALA A 247 15.50 7.20 1.30
CA ALA A 247 14.21 7.85 1.46
C ALA A 247 13.14 6.86 1.96
N GLU A 248 13.09 5.65 1.41
CA GLU A 248 12.15 4.59 1.84
C GLU A 248 12.39 4.19 3.31
N ALA A 249 13.64 4.02 3.71
CA ALA A 249 13.99 3.66 5.09
C ALA A 249 13.72 4.79 6.09
N ALA A 250 13.68 6.04 5.64
CA ALA A 250 13.42 7.21 6.46
C ALA A 250 11.93 7.56 6.58
N ARG A 251 11.06 6.98 5.75
CA ARG A 251 9.62 7.36 5.68
C ARG A 251 8.88 7.27 7.00
N ASP A 252 9.22 6.27 7.81
CA ASP A 252 8.56 6.03 9.10
C ASP A 252 9.33 6.66 10.28
N LEU A 253 10.35 7.49 9.98
CA LEU A 253 11.12 8.21 11.00
C LEU A 253 10.22 9.14 11.82
N ASN A 254 9.39 9.91 11.15
CA ASN A 254 8.48 10.88 11.75
C ASN A 254 7.07 10.69 11.20
N THR A 255 6.18 10.17 12.03
CA THR A 255 4.80 9.85 11.62
C THR A 255 3.80 10.44 12.60
N LEU A 256 2.63 10.81 12.06
CA LEU A 256 1.45 11.20 12.81
C LEU A 256 0.33 10.19 12.57
N GLU A 257 -0.42 9.90 13.62
CA GLU A 257 -1.64 9.11 13.56
C GLU A 257 -2.78 9.99 14.09
N LEU A 258 -3.77 10.25 13.26
CA LEU A 258 -4.96 11.03 13.60
C LEU A 258 -6.17 10.11 13.66
N THR A 259 -7.01 10.25 14.69
CA THR A 259 -8.28 9.54 14.78
C THR A 259 -9.42 10.55 14.74
N MET A 260 -10.38 10.31 13.86
CA MET A 260 -11.56 11.16 13.63
C MET A 260 -12.84 10.38 13.85
N PRO A 261 -13.95 11.02 14.22
CA PRO A 261 -15.27 10.38 14.27
C PRO A 261 -15.81 10.12 12.86
N GLY A 262 -16.57 9.02 12.72
CA GLY A 262 -17.24 8.67 11.45
C GLY A 262 -16.32 8.29 10.31
N GLY A 263 -16.92 8.22 9.12
CA GLY A 263 -16.23 7.96 7.87
C GLY A 263 -15.64 9.25 7.28
N TYR A 264 -14.34 9.27 7.05
CA TYR A 264 -13.66 10.38 6.40
C TYR A 264 -13.29 10.05 4.96
N SER A 265 -13.67 10.94 4.03
CA SER A 265 -13.44 10.74 2.61
C SER A 265 -12.08 11.32 2.19
N ALA A 266 -11.05 10.46 2.16
CA ALA A 266 -9.72 10.78 1.67
C ALA A 266 -9.14 9.59 0.91
N ARG A 267 -8.02 9.80 0.23
CA ARG A 267 -7.26 8.73 -0.45
C ARG A 267 -5.82 8.73 0.02
N CYS A 268 -5.20 7.57 0.02
CA CYS A 268 -3.77 7.49 0.25
C CYS A 268 -3.00 8.31 -0.78
N CYS A 269 -1.93 8.95 -0.35
CA CYS A 269 -1.12 9.94 -1.06
C CYS A 269 -1.76 11.33 -1.24
N ASP A 270 -2.98 11.59 -0.76
CA ASP A 270 -3.50 12.95 -0.66
C ASP A 270 -2.69 13.75 0.36
N THR A 271 -2.69 15.08 0.21
CA THR A 271 -2.00 16.00 1.12
C THR A 271 -2.97 16.47 2.20
N VAL A 272 -2.49 16.52 3.44
CA VAL A 272 -3.23 17.09 4.59
C VAL A 272 -2.41 18.24 5.14
N ARG A 273 -3.01 19.42 5.22
CA ARG A 273 -2.48 20.53 6.00
C ARG A 273 -3.04 20.46 7.40
N LEU A 274 -2.16 20.35 8.39
CA LEU A 274 -2.52 20.28 9.79
C LEU A 274 -2.29 21.59 10.51
N SER A 275 -3.13 21.84 11.53
CA SER A 275 -2.92 22.90 12.52
C SER A 275 -3.06 22.27 13.91
N LEU A 276 -1.96 21.69 14.42
CA LEU A 276 -1.86 21.06 15.73
C LEU A 276 -0.68 21.63 16.52
N PRO A 277 -0.80 22.84 17.11
CA PRO A 277 0.30 23.51 17.82
C PRO A 277 0.88 22.67 18.97
N ALA A 278 0.04 21.94 19.69
CA ALA A 278 0.46 21.06 20.80
C ALA A 278 1.48 19.98 20.38
N LEU A 279 1.42 19.52 19.13
CA LEU A 279 2.37 18.55 18.56
C LEU A 279 3.40 19.20 17.65
N ARG A 280 3.42 20.54 17.53
CA ARG A 280 4.24 21.30 16.56
C ARG A 280 4.07 20.81 15.13
N ALA A 281 2.84 20.38 14.78
CA ALA A 281 2.48 19.86 13.49
C ALA A 281 1.68 20.94 12.72
N GLU A 282 2.40 21.87 12.09
CA GLU A 282 1.86 22.98 11.30
C GLU A 282 2.39 22.94 9.86
N GLU A 283 2.50 21.72 9.31
CA GLU A 283 3.10 21.46 8.01
C GLU A 283 2.11 20.69 7.11
N ASP A 284 2.52 20.52 5.86
CA ASP A 284 1.83 19.64 4.93
C ASP A 284 2.29 18.17 5.16
N TYR A 285 1.33 17.29 5.27
CA TYR A 285 1.53 15.84 5.42
C TYR A 285 0.95 15.09 4.24
N VAL A 286 1.41 13.86 4.04
CA VAL A 286 0.88 12.93 3.04
C VAL A 286 0.26 11.74 3.75
N ILE A 287 -0.96 11.36 3.34
CA ILE A 287 -1.66 10.20 3.87
C ILE A 287 -0.98 8.92 3.38
N THR A 288 -0.52 8.10 4.31
CA THR A 288 0.13 6.80 4.02
C THR A 288 -0.78 5.61 4.30
N GLU A 289 -1.73 5.77 5.23
CA GLU A 289 -2.69 4.75 5.61
C GLU A 289 -4.03 5.39 5.98
N ILE A 290 -5.13 4.73 5.61
CA ILE A 290 -6.48 5.07 6.04
C ILE A 290 -7.09 3.80 6.60
N CYS A 291 -7.43 3.81 7.90
CA CYS A 291 -8.13 2.73 8.56
C CYS A 291 -9.53 3.21 8.96
N ARG A 292 -10.57 2.74 8.27
CA ARG A 292 -11.96 2.91 8.68
C ARG A 292 -12.38 1.70 9.51
N ARG A 293 -13.07 1.91 10.60
CA ARG A 293 -13.48 0.86 11.51
C ARG A 293 -14.85 1.18 12.11
N PHE A 294 -15.67 0.14 12.26
CA PHE A 294 -16.91 0.13 13.03
C PHE A 294 -16.82 -1.01 14.06
N ASP A 295 -17.12 -0.73 15.31
CA ASP A 295 -16.99 -1.70 16.42
C ASP A 295 -18.35 -2.20 16.95
N GLY A 296 -19.42 -1.94 16.21
CA GLY A 296 -20.80 -2.26 16.59
C GLY A 296 -21.54 -1.07 17.22
N LEU A 297 -20.84 -0.03 17.65
CA LEU A 297 -21.40 1.15 18.28
C LEU A 297 -21.10 2.43 17.52
N SER A 298 -19.87 2.60 17.08
CA SER A 298 -19.40 3.82 16.42
C SER A 298 -18.47 3.54 15.26
N GLU A 299 -18.52 4.41 14.27
CA GLU A 299 -17.53 4.43 13.19
C GLU A 299 -16.43 5.44 13.51
N THR A 300 -15.18 5.07 13.23
CA THR A 300 -14.03 5.94 13.32
C THR A 300 -13.13 5.79 12.10
N THR A 301 -12.45 6.88 11.73
CA THR A 301 -11.39 6.87 10.72
C THR A 301 -10.07 7.23 11.36
N ARG A 302 -9.05 6.41 11.12
CA ARG A 302 -7.67 6.69 11.50
C ARG A 302 -6.83 6.96 10.26
N LEU A 303 -6.12 8.08 10.25
CA LEU A 303 -5.15 8.43 9.20
C LEU A 303 -3.73 8.25 9.71
N GLY A 304 -2.93 7.50 8.99
CA GLY A 304 -1.48 7.48 9.11
C GLY A 304 -0.88 8.54 8.18
N LEU A 305 -0.05 9.42 8.71
CA LEU A 305 0.51 10.55 8.00
C LEU A 305 2.03 10.57 8.12
N ARG A 306 2.71 11.04 7.07
CA ARG A 306 4.12 11.40 7.09
C ARG A 306 4.32 12.83 6.60
N ALA A 307 5.37 13.49 7.06
CA ALA A 307 5.71 14.82 6.56
C ALA A 307 5.90 14.78 5.04
N LYS A 308 5.45 15.84 4.37
CA LYS A 308 5.67 16.01 2.93
C LYS A 308 7.09 16.50 2.72
N GLU A 309 7.85 15.78 1.93
CA GLU A 309 9.21 16.14 1.48
C GLU A 309 9.18 17.29 0.48
#